data_9223d5a5464d4c5d458099dfaa1a0bf6
#
_entry.id   9223d5a5464d4c5d458099dfaa1a0bf6
#
_cell.length_a   1.000
_cell.length_b   1.000
_cell.length_c   1.000
_cell.angle_alpha   90.00
_cell.angle_beta   90.00
_cell.angle_gamma   90.00
#
_symmetry.space_group_name_H-M   'P 1'
#
loop_
_entity.id
_entity.type
_entity.pdbx_description
1 polymer ?
#
loop_
_entity_poly.entity_id
_entity_poly.type
_entity_poly.pdbx_seq_one_letter_code
_entity_poly.pdbx_strand_id
1 'polypeptide(L)'
;MRALVKAEKAEGLEMRDEPVPQIGPDDILIKVAKTGICGTDLHIWKWDAWAQKTIPVPMVVGHEFAGVVTDIGSHVRTVKVGDRVSGEGHLIGMKSRMARAGHYHLDPETKGIGVNLPGAFAEYLKIPAFNAIHLPPEVDDEIGAILDPLGNAVHTALSFDLVGEDVLITGAGPIGIMAAAVCRHVGARHVVVTDINDYRLELCNQVTDAVTVNVSREDLRDVMARLRMSEGFDIGLEMSGAPKAFDQMVDQMIMGGKIAMLGIPSGPTTVDWNRVIFKSLTIKGIYGREMFETWYKMIAMLQSGLDVRNVITHRMKAEDYAQGFALMKQGSCGKVVLDWGSP
;
A
#
# COMPACT_ATOMS: atom_id res chain seq x y z
N MET A 1 8.03 -2.89 -26.51
CA MET A 1 6.88 -2.63 -25.64
C MET A 1 6.93 -1.21 -25.15
N ARG A 2 5.78 -0.54 -25.01
CA ARG A 2 5.73 0.77 -24.36
C ARG A 2 5.96 0.61 -22.86
N ALA A 3 6.72 1.54 -22.26
CA ALA A 3 7.01 1.57 -20.84
C ALA A 3 7.25 2.99 -20.33
N LEU A 4 6.92 3.25 -19.06
CA LEU A 4 7.29 4.48 -18.37
C LEU A 4 8.63 4.30 -17.68
N VAL A 5 9.60 5.08 -18.11
CA VAL A 5 11.00 4.96 -17.72
C VAL A 5 11.45 6.18 -16.94
N LYS A 6 12.13 5.95 -15.82
CA LYS A 6 13.01 6.94 -15.20
C LYS A 6 14.27 7.02 -16.04
N ALA A 7 14.25 7.87 -17.05
CA ALA A 7 15.29 7.95 -18.08
C ALA A 7 16.50 8.75 -17.62
N GLU A 8 16.27 9.78 -16.81
CA GLU A 8 17.29 10.74 -16.36
C GLU A 8 17.21 10.99 -14.85
N LYS A 9 18.31 11.47 -14.29
CA LYS A 9 18.42 11.88 -12.87
C LYS A 9 17.81 13.28 -12.65
N ALA A 10 16.55 13.47 -13.07
CA ALA A 10 15.79 14.72 -13.02
C ALA A 10 14.32 14.47 -12.70
N GLU A 11 13.50 15.50 -12.48
CA GLU A 11 12.05 15.35 -12.32
C GLU A 11 11.41 14.82 -13.61
N GLY A 12 10.44 13.90 -13.45
CA GLY A 12 9.64 13.33 -14.54
C GLY A 12 9.95 11.88 -14.87
N LEU A 13 9.11 11.31 -15.73
CA LEU A 13 9.25 10.00 -16.37
C LEU A 13 9.02 10.18 -17.87
N GLU A 14 9.45 9.24 -18.67
CA GLU A 14 9.26 9.23 -20.13
C GLU A 14 8.58 7.94 -20.59
N MET A 15 7.59 8.07 -21.49
CA MET A 15 7.05 6.95 -22.22
C MET A 15 8.03 6.58 -23.36
N ARG A 16 8.54 5.36 -23.34
CA ARG A 16 9.53 4.86 -24.30
C ARG A 16 9.15 3.48 -24.83
N ASP A 17 9.74 3.13 -25.96
CA ASP A 17 9.80 1.76 -26.44
C ASP A 17 10.99 1.04 -25.81
N GLU A 18 10.71 -0.01 -25.04
CA GLU A 18 11.68 -0.88 -24.38
C GLU A 18 11.56 -2.32 -24.90
N PRO A 19 12.62 -3.12 -24.86
CA PRO A 19 12.52 -4.52 -25.21
C PRO A 19 11.58 -5.27 -24.25
N VAL A 20 10.82 -6.24 -24.77
CA VAL A 20 10.05 -7.17 -23.94
C VAL A 20 11.01 -7.99 -23.08
N PRO A 21 10.80 -8.11 -21.75
CA PRO A 21 11.70 -8.86 -20.88
C PRO A 21 11.80 -10.34 -21.28
N GLN A 22 13.02 -10.87 -21.29
CA GLN A 22 13.23 -12.32 -21.46
C GLN A 22 13.08 -13.01 -20.11
N ILE A 23 12.29 -14.08 -20.05
CA ILE A 23 12.07 -14.88 -18.86
C ILE A 23 13.13 -15.96 -18.68
N GLY A 24 13.48 -16.22 -17.43
CA GLY A 24 14.28 -17.37 -17.03
C GLY A 24 13.42 -18.61 -16.75
N PRO A 25 14.04 -19.74 -16.34
CA PRO A 25 13.31 -20.97 -16.12
C PRO A 25 12.26 -20.93 -15.00
N ASP A 26 12.42 -20.03 -14.02
CA ASP A 26 11.53 -19.89 -12.86
C ASP A 26 10.62 -18.64 -12.94
N ASP A 27 10.72 -17.88 -14.05
CA ASP A 27 9.99 -16.63 -14.25
C ASP A 27 8.69 -16.83 -15.01
N ILE A 28 7.82 -15.83 -14.93
CA ILE A 28 6.65 -15.66 -15.78
C ILE A 28 6.69 -14.32 -16.50
N LEU A 29 6.08 -14.24 -17.67
CA LEU A 29 5.82 -13.00 -18.39
C LEU A 29 4.33 -12.66 -18.26
N ILE A 30 4.04 -11.47 -17.81
CA ILE A 30 2.69 -10.96 -17.60
C ILE A 30 2.44 -9.85 -18.62
N LYS A 31 1.36 -9.95 -19.40
CA LYS A 31 0.81 -8.79 -20.11
C LYS A 31 0.02 -7.96 -19.11
N VAL A 32 0.52 -6.77 -18.84
CA VAL A 32 -0.07 -5.88 -17.84
C VAL A 32 -1.37 -5.28 -18.38
N ALA A 33 -2.44 -5.37 -17.61
CA ALA A 33 -3.73 -4.76 -17.90
C ALA A 33 -3.90 -3.41 -17.20
N LYS A 34 -3.67 -3.39 -15.89
CA LYS A 34 -3.84 -2.22 -15.02
C LYS A 34 -2.65 -2.06 -14.08
N THR A 35 -2.33 -0.80 -13.78
CA THR A 35 -1.33 -0.46 -12.75
C THR A 35 -1.83 0.67 -11.87
N GLY A 36 -1.45 0.64 -10.58
CA GLY A 36 -1.72 1.74 -9.65
C GLY A 36 -0.52 2.67 -9.51
N ILE A 37 -0.76 3.98 -9.40
CA ILE A 37 0.30 4.92 -9.04
C ILE A 37 0.41 4.99 -7.51
N CYS A 38 1.64 4.82 -6.98
CA CYS A 38 1.98 4.85 -5.57
C CYS A 38 2.67 6.17 -5.16
N GLY A 39 2.68 6.45 -3.86
CA GLY A 39 3.49 7.54 -3.29
C GLY A 39 4.99 7.38 -3.58
N THR A 40 5.48 6.14 -3.60
CA THR A 40 6.87 5.81 -3.99
C THR A 40 7.18 6.26 -5.41
N ASP A 41 6.25 6.07 -6.35
CA ASP A 41 6.43 6.53 -7.75
C ASP A 41 6.49 8.07 -7.82
N LEU A 42 5.76 8.76 -6.94
CA LEU A 42 5.84 10.22 -6.85
C LEU A 42 7.21 10.70 -6.32
N HIS A 43 7.82 9.98 -5.37
CA HIS A 43 9.20 10.24 -4.93
C HIS A 43 10.19 10.06 -6.08
N ILE A 44 10.04 9.00 -6.88
CA ILE A 44 10.84 8.73 -8.08
C ILE A 44 10.63 9.82 -9.13
N TRP A 45 9.36 10.21 -9.37
CA TRP A 45 9.03 11.31 -10.27
C TRP A 45 9.76 12.59 -9.89
N LYS A 46 9.66 13.01 -8.61
CA LYS A 46 10.26 14.25 -8.08
C LYS A 46 11.78 14.20 -8.02
N TRP A 47 12.37 13.03 -8.14
CA TRP A 47 13.81 12.79 -7.99
C TRP A 47 14.36 13.34 -6.68
N ASP A 48 13.68 13.06 -5.57
CA ASP A 48 14.06 13.53 -4.24
C ASP A 48 15.31 12.81 -3.68
N ALA A 49 15.73 13.19 -2.49
CA ALA A 49 16.95 12.67 -1.86
C ALA A 49 16.96 11.13 -1.67
N TRP A 50 15.77 10.53 -1.47
CA TRP A 50 15.63 9.08 -1.39
C TRP A 50 15.79 8.43 -2.77
N ALA A 51 15.09 8.95 -3.77
CA ALA A 51 15.16 8.45 -5.14
C ALA A 51 16.59 8.52 -5.70
N GLN A 52 17.31 9.63 -5.42
CA GLN A 52 18.70 9.82 -5.84
C GLN A 52 19.68 8.75 -5.31
N LYS A 53 19.39 8.22 -4.12
CA LYS A 53 20.22 7.18 -3.49
C LYS A 53 19.84 5.76 -3.87
N THR A 54 18.57 5.55 -4.26
CA THR A 54 17.97 4.22 -4.33
C THR A 54 17.72 3.75 -5.76
N ILE A 55 17.34 4.66 -6.66
CA ILE A 55 16.82 4.30 -7.98
C ILE A 55 17.94 4.23 -9.02
N PRO A 56 18.16 3.09 -9.66
CA PRO A 56 19.01 3.01 -10.84
C PRO A 56 18.38 3.74 -12.03
N VAL A 57 19.19 4.39 -12.85
CA VAL A 57 18.75 5.12 -14.06
C VAL A 57 19.61 4.67 -15.24
N PRO A 58 19.01 4.26 -16.37
CA PRO A 58 17.56 4.22 -16.67
C PRO A 58 16.86 3.01 -16.05
N MET A 59 15.53 3.12 -15.76
CA MET A 59 14.75 2.01 -15.21
C MET A 59 13.25 2.19 -15.48
N VAL A 60 12.56 1.11 -15.84
CA VAL A 60 11.09 1.05 -15.85
C VAL A 60 10.59 1.08 -14.42
N VAL A 61 9.67 1.98 -14.08
CA VAL A 61 9.13 2.17 -12.72
C VAL A 61 7.78 1.45 -12.52
N GLY A 62 7.17 1.60 -11.33
CA GLY A 62 5.87 1.02 -10.99
C GLY A 62 5.97 -0.36 -10.36
N HIS A 63 5.10 -0.64 -9.37
CA HIS A 63 5.12 -1.89 -8.58
C HIS A 63 3.74 -2.41 -8.21
N GLU A 64 2.69 -1.68 -8.57
CA GLU A 64 1.30 -2.06 -8.36
C GLU A 64 0.70 -2.47 -9.71
N PHE A 65 0.26 -3.72 -9.86
CA PHE A 65 -0.18 -4.24 -11.17
C PHE A 65 -1.21 -5.36 -11.08
N ALA A 66 -1.94 -5.54 -12.17
CA ALA A 66 -2.70 -6.74 -12.50
C ALA A 66 -2.57 -7.02 -14.01
N GLY A 67 -2.62 -8.28 -14.38
CA GLY A 67 -2.51 -8.69 -15.79
C GLY A 67 -2.72 -10.17 -16.00
N VAL A 68 -2.38 -10.64 -17.20
CA VAL A 68 -2.55 -12.02 -17.64
C VAL A 68 -1.19 -12.63 -17.99
N VAL A 69 -0.93 -13.84 -17.51
CA VAL A 69 0.28 -14.60 -17.84
C VAL A 69 0.28 -14.95 -19.32
N THR A 70 1.31 -14.54 -20.05
CA THR A 70 1.46 -14.81 -21.51
C THR A 70 2.57 -15.82 -21.82
N ASP A 71 3.53 -15.99 -20.90
CA ASP A 71 4.59 -16.99 -21.06
C ASP A 71 5.10 -17.44 -19.70
N ILE A 72 5.64 -18.67 -19.61
CA ILE A 72 6.15 -19.28 -18.37
C ILE A 72 7.48 -19.97 -18.59
N GLY A 73 8.36 -19.88 -17.62
CA GLY A 73 9.64 -20.59 -17.60
C GLY A 73 9.47 -22.11 -17.47
N SER A 74 10.49 -22.87 -17.92
CA SER A 74 10.44 -24.33 -18.00
C SER A 74 10.26 -25.05 -16.66
N HIS A 75 10.58 -24.41 -15.54
CA HIS A 75 10.41 -24.94 -14.18
C HIS A 75 9.07 -24.56 -13.54
N VAL A 76 8.33 -23.61 -14.10
CA VAL A 76 7.07 -23.10 -13.54
C VAL A 76 5.98 -24.18 -13.56
N ARG A 77 5.29 -24.36 -12.42
CA ARG A 77 4.19 -25.33 -12.25
C ARG A 77 3.00 -24.74 -11.49
N THR A 78 3.15 -23.55 -10.92
CA THR A 78 2.16 -22.92 -10.04
C THR A 78 1.17 -22.03 -10.77
N VAL A 79 1.53 -21.57 -11.96
CA VAL A 79 0.71 -20.74 -12.84
C VAL A 79 0.79 -21.26 -14.27
N LYS A 80 -0.17 -20.91 -15.11
CA LYS A 80 -0.21 -21.25 -16.54
C LYS A 80 -0.53 -20.01 -17.38
N VAL A 81 -0.22 -20.08 -18.67
CA VAL A 81 -0.63 -19.07 -19.65
C VAL A 81 -2.15 -18.90 -19.63
N GLY A 82 -2.61 -17.66 -19.58
CA GLY A 82 -4.02 -17.27 -19.47
C GLY A 82 -4.49 -17.02 -18.04
N ASP A 83 -3.71 -17.35 -17.00
CA ASP A 83 -4.08 -17.03 -15.62
C ASP A 83 -4.04 -15.52 -15.39
N ARG A 84 -5.07 -15.00 -14.70
CA ARG A 84 -5.10 -13.62 -14.20
C ARG A 84 -4.32 -13.55 -12.89
N VAL A 85 -3.39 -12.61 -12.83
CA VAL A 85 -2.50 -12.47 -11.67
C VAL A 85 -2.25 -11.00 -11.29
N SER A 86 -2.03 -10.79 -10.02
CA SER A 86 -1.21 -9.71 -9.46
C SER A 86 0.06 -10.34 -8.89
N GLY A 87 0.81 -9.63 -8.05
CA GLY A 87 1.98 -10.25 -7.45
C GLY A 87 2.67 -9.40 -6.40
N GLU A 88 3.47 -10.09 -5.59
CA GLU A 88 4.34 -9.47 -4.60
C GLU A 88 5.55 -8.83 -5.29
N GLY A 89 5.64 -7.51 -5.19
CA GLY A 89 6.69 -6.72 -5.82
C GLY A 89 8.07 -6.84 -5.15
N HIS A 90 8.16 -7.47 -3.99
CA HIS A 90 9.42 -7.68 -3.29
C HIS A 90 10.03 -9.06 -3.61
N LEU A 91 11.17 -9.05 -4.28
CA LEU A 91 11.94 -10.25 -4.61
C LEU A 91 12.99 -10.48 -3.52
N ILE A 92 12.94 -11.66 -2.91
CA ILE A 92 13.75 -12.02 -1.73
C ILE A 92 15.01 -12.78 -2.10
N GLY A 93 16.07 -12.61 -1.30
CA GLY A 93 17.37 -13.30 -1.51
C GLY A 93 17.41 -14.74 -1.01
N MET A 94 16.44 -15.19 -0.18
CA MET A 94 16.28 -16.54 0.38
C MET A 94 17.42 -17.03 1.30
N LYS A 95 18.42 -16.19 1.59
CA LYS A 95 19.63 -16.61 2.32
C LYS A 95 19.60 -16.23 3.79
N SER A 96 18.87 -15.17 4.16
CA SER A 96 18.85 -14.68 5.53
C SER A 96 18.13 -15.64 6.48
N ARG A 97 18.41 -15.49 7.79
CA ARG A 97 17.71 -16.23 8.85
C ARG A 97 16.21 -16.03 8.76
N MET A 98 15.76 -14.78 8.53
CA MET A 98 14.33 -14.44 8.49
C MET A 98 13.65 -15.07 7.28
N ALA A 99 14.23 -14.98 6.08
CA ALA A 99 13.69 -15.65 4.89
C ALA A 99 13.63 -17.17 5.07
N ARG A 100 14.67 -17.79 5.61
CA ARG A 100 14.71 -19.25 5.88
C ARG A 100 13.72 -19.70 6.96
N ALA A 101 13.30 -18.77 7.85
CA ALA A 101 12.24 -19.02 8.85
C ALA A 101 10.83 -18.72 8.31
N GLY A 102 10.67 -18.35 7.04
CA GLY A 102 9.39 -18.04 6.42
C GLY A 102 8.93 -16.58 6.59
N HIS A 103 9.72 -15.74 7.25
CA HIS A 103 9.44 -14.30 7.38
C HIS A 103 10.04 -13.53 6.20
N TYR A 104 9.56 -13.81 5.00
CA TYR A 104 10.13 -13.31 3.74
C TYR A 104 10.19 -11.79 3.65
N HIS A 105 9.17 -11.08 4.13
CA HIS A 105 9.12 -9.60 4.14
C HIS A 105 10.23 -8.97 5.02
N LEU A 106 10.89 -9.74 5.88
CA LEU A 106 12.00 -9.30 6.73
C LEU A 106 13.37 -9.70 6.15
N ASP A 107 13.43 -10.12 4.89
CA ASP A 107 14.71 -10.45 4.25
C ASP A 107 15.49 -9.17 3.91
N PRO A 108 16.70 -8.95 4.46
CA PRO A 108 17.49 -7.75 4.21
C PRO A 108 18.03 -7.65 2.76
N GLU A 109 18.02 -8.75 1.99
CA GLU A 109 18.42 -8.77 0.58
C GLU A 109 17.25 -8.48 -0.38
N THR A 110 16.08 -8.10 0.14
CA THR A 110 14.89 -7.80 -0.67
C THR A 110 15.15 -6.69 -1.69
N LYS A 111 14.70 -6.92 -2.93
CA LYS A 111 14.70 -5.95 -4.02
C LYS A 111 13.29 -5.71 -4.51
N GLY A 112 12.90 -4.45 -4.65
CA GLY A 112 11.57 -4.07 -5.17
C GLY A 112 11.58 -3.92 -6.70
N ILE A 113 10.57 -4.47 -7.39
CA ILE A 113 10.28 -4.09 -8.78
C ILE A 113 9.88 -2.62 -8.79
N GLY A 114 10.22 -1.90 -9.86
CA GLY A 114 9.96 -0.46 -9.97
C GLY A 114 10.81 0.41 -9.03
N VAL A 115 11.68 -0.20 -8.20
CA VAL A 115 12.58 0.48 -7.25
C VAL A 115 14.05 0.10 -7.48
N ASN A 116 14.37 -1.18 -7.42
CA ASN A 116 15.72 -1.69 -7.64
C ASN A 116 15.83 -2.51 -8.92
N LEU A 117 14.71 -2.98 -9.43
CA LEU A 117 14.56 -3.82 -10.61
C LEU A 117 13.48 -3.23 -11.52
N PRO A 118 13.50 -3.52 -12.83
CA PRO A 118 12.46 -3.05 -13.76
C PRO A 118 11.07 -3.37 -13.25
N GLY A 119 10.17 -2.39 -13.36
CA GLY A 119 8.84 -2.40 -12.77
C GLY A 119 7.70 -2.64 -13.75
N ALA A 120 6.50 -2.35 -13.26
CA ALA A 120 5.22 -2.73 -13.87
C ALA A 120 4.61 -1.65 -14.78
N PHE A 121 5.13 -0.44 -14.82
CA PHE A 121 4.61 0.58 -15.76
C PHE A 121 5.07 0.32 -17.18
N ALA A 122 4.64 -0.83 -17.72
CA ALA A 122 4.96 -1.31 -19.04
C ALA A 122 3.87 -2.26 -19.55
N GLU A 123 3.83 -2.52 -20.87
CA GLU A 123 2.90 -3.50 -21.46
C GLU A 123 3.19 -4.94 -21.00
N TYR A 124 4.45 -5.24 -20.62
CA TYR A 124 4.85 -6.55 -20.12
C TYR A 124 5.75 -6.43 -18.90
N LEU A 125 5.52 -7.30 -17.92
CA LEU A 125 6.28 -7.42 -16.69
C LEU A 125 6.79 -8.85 -16.53
N LYS A 126 8.05 -8.98 -16.12
CA LYS A 126 8.64 -10.26 -15.72
C LYS A 126 8.77 -10.30 -14.19
N ILE A 127 8.29 -11.38 -13.58
CA ILE A 127 8.54 -11.69 -12.16
C ILE A 127 8.81 -13.19 -11.98
N PRO A 128 9.47 -13.61 -10.87
CA PRO A 128 9.50 -15.02 -10.50
C PRO A 128 8.07 -15.55 -10.29
N ALA A 129 7.79 -16.77 -10.75
CA ALA A 129 6.48 -17.41 -10.53
C ALA A 129 6.11 -17.53 -9.05
N PHE A 130 7.11 -17.60 -8.17
CA PHE A 130 6.95 -17.59 -6.72
C PHE A 130 6.22 -16.35 -6.20
N ASN A 131 6.38 -15.21 -6.87
CA ASN A 131 5.78 -13.93 -6.49
C ASN A 131 4.37 -13.72 -7.06
N ALA A 132 3.92 -14.59 -7.97
CA ALA A 132 2.61 -14.46 -8.60
C ALA A 132 1.47 -14.78 -7.64
N ILE A 133 0.42 -13.97 -7.68
CA ILE A 133 -0.80 -14.14 -6.90
C ILE A 133 -1.97 -14.27 -7.87
N HIS A 134 -2.65 -15.41 -7.86
CA HIS A 134 -3.84 -15.62 -8.67
C HIS A 134 -4.97 -14.68 -8.26
N LEU A 135 -5.62 -14.07 -9.24
CA LEU A 135 -6.81 -13.27 -9.05
C LEU A 135 -8.06 -14.14 -9.26
N PRO A 136 -8.89 -14.36 -8.21
CA PRO A 136 -10.16 -15.04 -8.38
C PRO A 136 -11.14 -14.20 -9.22
N PRO A 137 -12.20 -14.79 -9.77
CA PRO A 137 -13.16 -14.08 -10.64
C PRO A 137 -13.79 -12.85 -10.00
N GLU A 138 -13.98 -12.86 -8.69
CA GLU A 138 -14.57 -11.77 -7.89
C GLU A 138 -13.68 -10.52 -7.81
N VAL A 139 -12.38 -10.68 -8.02
CA VAL A 139 -11.39 -9.59 -8.01
C VAL A 139 -11.12 -9.15 -9.44
N ASP A 140 -11.62 -7.99 -9.82
CA ASP A 140 -11.33 -7.39 -11.13
C ASP A 140 -9.89 -6.85 -11.23
N ASP A 141 -9.46 -6.45 -12.43
CA ASP A 141 -8.07 -6.02 -12.66
C ASP A 141 -7.75 -4.68 -12.01
N GLU A 142 -8.74 -3.82 -11.76
CA GLU A 142 -8.51 -2.55 -11.06
C GLU A 142 -8.23 -2.78 -9.58
N ILE A 143 -9.01 -3.64 -8.93
CA ILE A 143 -8.74 -4.08 -7.55
C ILE A 143 -7.43 -4.89 -7.52
N GLY A 144 -7.22 -5.77 -8.49
CA GLY A 144 -5.97 -6.52 -8.64
C GLY A 144 -4.73 -5.63 -8.68
N ALA A 145 -4.83 -4.49 -9.38
CA ALA A 145 -3.73 -3.52 -9.49
C ALA A 145 -3.43 -2.77 -8.18
N ILE A 146 -4.37 -2.67 -7.24
CA ILE A 146 -4.16 -1.98 -5.97
C ILE A 146 -4.01 -2.94 -4.77
N LEU A 147 -3.79 -4.22 -5.01
CA LEU A 147 -3.57 -5.20 -3.94
C LEU A 147 -2.30 -4.91 -3.15
N ASP A 148 -1.28 -4.33 -3.76
CA ASP A 148 -0.05 -3.93 -3.06
C ASP A 148 -0.35 -2.95 -1.90
N PRO A 149 -0.94 -1.76 -2.12
CA PRO A 149 -1.29 -0.85 -1.04
C PRO A 149 -2.42 -1.38 -0.13
N LEU A 150 -3.36 -2.17 -0.64
CA LEU A 150 -4.36 -2.83 0.20
C LEU A 150 -3.70 -3.82 1.15
N GLY A 151 -2.68 -4.57 0.70
CA GLY A 151 -1.90 -5.45 1.54
C GLY A 151 -1.16 -4.71 2.68
N ASN A 152 -0.64 -3.51 2.42
CA ASN A 152 -0.07 -2.67 3.49
C ASN A 152 -1.13 -2.27 4.51
N ALA A 153 -2.34 -1.93 4.07
CA ALA A 153 -3.47 -1.62 4.94
C ALA A 153 -3.87 -2.84 5.79
N VAL A 154 -3.98 -4.02 5.17
CA VAL A 154 -4.32 -5.29 5.85
C VAL A 154 -3.25 -5.69 6.86
N HIS A 155 -1.96 -5.65 6.51
CA HIS A 155 -0.87 -5.98 7.44
C HIS A 155 -0.88 -5.05 8.65
N THR A 156 -1.08 -3.75 8.42
CA THR A 156 -1.12 -2.76 9.50
C THR A 156 -2.33 -2.99 10.41
N ALA A 157 -3.52 -3.10 9.83
CA ALA A 157 -4.76 -3.30 10.58
C ALA A 157 -4.74 -4.59 11.40
N LEU A 158 -4.33 -5.71 10.78
CA LEU A 158 -4.34 -7.03 11.43
C LEU A 158 -3.08 -7.32 12.26
N SER A 159 -2.23 -6.33 12.51
CA SER A 159 -1.07 -6.48 13.40
C SER A 159 -1.45 -6.71 14.87
N PHE A 160 -2.69 -6.36 15.23
CA PHE A 160 -3.30 -6.59 16.53
C PHE A 160 -4.73 -7.09 16.34
N ASP A 161 -5.30 -7.69 17.40
CA ASP A 161 -6.72 -8.06 17.40
C ASP A 161 -7.58 -6.79 17.41
N LEU A 162 -8.59 -6.75 16.56
CA LEU A 162 -9.45 -5.58 16.34
C LEU A 162 -10.91 -5.81 16.76
N VAL A 163 -11.30 -7.07 17.00
CA VAL A 163 -12.70 -7.39 17.25
C VAL A 163 -13.18 -6.75 18.56
N GLY A 164 -14.14 -5.83 18.44
CA GLY A 164 -14.68 -5.08 19.57
C GLY A 164 -13.84 -3.91 20.07
N GLU A 165 -12.67 -3.66 19.48
CA GLU A 165 -11.74 -2.59 19.87
C GLU A 165 -12.10 -1.24 19.25
N ASP A 166 -11.68 -0.15 19.92
CA ASP A 166 -11.75 1.22 19.41
C ASP A 166 -10.43 1.56 18.68
N VAL A 167 -10.53 1.90 17.41
CA VAL A 167 -9.39 2.10 16.52
C VAL A 167 -9.26 3.57 16.11
N LEU A 168 -8.05 4.13 16.29
CA LEU A 168 -7.66 5.44 15.77
C LEU A 168 -6.70 5.27 14.60
N ILE A 169 -7.07 5.82 13.44
CA ILE A 169 -6.23 5.85 12.25
C ILE A 169 -5.82 7.29 11.96
N THR A 170 -4.53 7.58 11.92
CA THR A 170 -4.03 8.89 11.52
C THR A 170 -3.57 8.88 10.07
N GLY A 171 -4.13 9.80 9.26
CA GLY A 171 -3.90 9.88 7.82
C GLY A 171 -4.96 9.17 7.00
N ALA A 172 -5.83 9.96 6.33
CA ALA A 172 -6.84 9.51 5.37
C ALA A 172 -6.28 9.45 3.93
N GLY A 173 -5.03 9.03 3.77
CA GLY A 173 -4.51 8.63 2.45
C GLY A 173 -5.15 7.31 1.98
N PRO A 174 -4.94 6.89 0.71
CA PRO A 174 -5.57 5.67 0.20
C PRO A 174 -5.37 4.44 1.07
N ILE A 175 -4.17 4.27 1.66
CA ILE A 175 -3.88 3.13 2.55
C ILE A 175 -4.65 3.26 3.88
N GLY A 176 -4.71 4.47 4.47
CA GLY A 176 -5.47 4.71 5.70
C GLY A 176 -6.98 4.49 5.52
N ILE A 177 -7.55 4.92 4.39
CA ILE A 177 -8.94 4.67 4.02
C ILE A 177 -9.21 3.16 3.88
N MET A 178 -8.33 2.44 3.17
CA MET A 178 -8.47 0.98 3.04
C MET A 178 -8.30 0.26 4.38
N ALA A 179 -7.40 0.73 5.26
CA ALA A 179 -7.27 0.18 6.62
C ALA A 179 -8.53 0.41 7.45
N ALA A 180 -9.19 1.56 7.31
CA ALA A 180 -10.47 1.81 7.97
C ALA A 180 -11.56 0.83 7.51
N ALA A 181 -11.65 0.58 6.20
CA ALA A 181 -12.56 -0.43 5.66
C ALA A 181 -12.25 -1.84 6.20
N VAL A 182 -10.97 -2.22 6.28
CA VAL A 182 -10.54 -3.49 6.88
C VAL A 182 -10.94 -3.57 8.35
N CYS A 183 -10.67 -2.53 9.16
CA CYS A 183 -11.02 -2.50 10.59
C CYS A 183 -12.53 -2.69 10.79
N ARG A 184 -13.36 -2.03 9.97
CA ARG A 184 -14.83 -2.21 10.03
C ARG A 184 -15.23 -3.62 9.61
N HIS A 185 -14.64 -4.15 8.54
CA HIS A 185 -14.94 -5.48 8.02
C HIS A 185 -14.67 -6.59 9.05
N VAL A 186 -13.60 -6.47 9.84
CA VAL A 186 -13.22 -7.49 10.83
C VAL A 186 -13.87 -7.30 12.20
N GLY A 187 -14.67 -6.25 12.41
CA GLY A 187 -15.50 -6.12 13.60
C GLY A 187 -14.96 -5.17 14.67
N ALA A 188 -14.15 -4.18 14.34
CA ALA A 188 -13.82 -3.10 15.26
C ALA A 188 -15.09 -2.35 15.72
N ARG A 189 -15.15 -1.95 17.00
CA ARG A 189 -16.31 -1.26 17.59
C ARG A 189 -16.47 0.14 17.01
N HIS A 190 -15.48 0.99 17.21
CA HIS A 190 -15.40 2.30 16.58
C HIS A 190 -14.13 2.40 15.75
N VAL A 191 -14.23 3.00 14.57
CA VAL A 191 -13.08 3.35 13.74
C VAL A 191 -13.13 4.85 13.50
N VAL A 192 -12.11 5.57 13.99
CA VAL A 192 -11.96 7.01 13.83
C VAL A 192 -10.77 7.28 12.93
N VAL A 193 -10.98 8.02 11.85
CA VAL A 193 -9.94 8.39 10.88
C VAL A 193 -9.70 9.88 10.93
N THR A 194 -8.45 10.29 11.11
CA THR A 194 -8.08 11.70 11.19
C THR A 194 -7.23 12.15 10.01
N ASP A 195 -7.47 13.34 9.52
CA ASP A 195 -6.64 14.05 8.54
C ASP A 195 -6.85 15.57 8.70
N ILE A 196 -6.07 16.37 7.97
CA ILE A 196 -6.28 17.80 7.81
C ILE A 196 -6.88 18.16 6.44
N ASN A 197 -6.98 17.20 5.53
CA ASN A 197 -7.47 17.36 4.17
C ASN A 197 -8.92 16.87 4.06
N ASP A 198 -9.85 17.80 3.85
CA ASP A 198 -11.29 17.49 3.77
C ASP A 198 -11.65 16.57 2.60
N TYR A 199 -10.99 16.71 1.46
CA TYR A 199 -11.21 15.84 0.31
C TYR A 199 -10.95 14.36 0.66
N ARG A 200 -9.88 14.08 1.40
CA ARG A 200 -9.54 12.72 1.84
C ARG A 200 -10.52 12.17 2.86
N LEU A 201 -10.97 13.01 3.79
CA LEU A 201 -11.98 12.63 4.77
C LEU A 201 -13.32 12.33 4.09
N GLU A 202 -13.71 13.13 3.12
CA GLU A 202 -14.93 12.88 2.33
C GLU A 202 -14.80 11.58 1.51
N LEU A 203 -13.66 11.32 0.90
CA LEU A 203 -13.40 10.05 0.21
C LEU A 203 -13.48 8.86 1.19
N CYS A 204 -12.99 9.02 2.41
CA CYS A 204 -13.12 8.00 3.46
C CYS A 204 -14.59 7.66 3.73
N ASN A 205 -15.46 8.67 3.85
CA ASN A 205 -16.91 8.48 4.04
C ASN A 205 -17.59 7.77 2.86
N GLN A 206 -17.02 7.86 1.65
CA GLN A 206 -17.54 7.15 0.47
C GLN A 206 -17.09 5.67 0.40
N VAL A 207 -16.06 5.30 1.15
CA VAL A 207 -15.50 3.93 1.17
C VAL A 207 -15.96 3.16 2.39
N THR A 208 -16.14 3.82 3.53
CA THR A 208 -16.45 3.18 4.81
C THR A 208 -17.33 4.06 5.69
N ASP A 209 -17.98 3.46 6.68
CA ASP A 209 -18.78 4.13 7.72
C ASP A 209 -17.94 4.58 8.94
N ALA A 210 -16.62 4.69 8.80
CA ALA A 210 -15.75 5.20 9.84
C ALA A 210 -16.05 6.67 10.17
N VAL A 211 -15.82 7.06 11.41
CA VAL A 211 -15.97 8.47 11.85
C VAL A 211 -14.75 9.26 11.37
N THR A 212 -14.97 10.23 10.50
CA THR A 212 -13.90 11.08 9.97
C THR A 212 -13.78 12.38 10.77
N VAL A 213 -12.56 12.80 11.06
CA VAL A 213 -12.26 13.97 11.89
C VAL A 213 -11.17 14.84 11.25
N ASN A 214 -11.49 16.09 10.97
CA ASN A 214 -10.47 17.07 10.60
C ASN A 214 -9.87 17.67 11.89
N VAL A 215 -8.69 17.15 12.28
CA VAL A 215 -8.02 17.53 13.53
C VAL A 215 -7.48 18.98 13.56
N SER A 216 -7.60 19.73 12.48
CA SER A 216 -7.36 21.17 12.49
C SER A 216 -8.53 21.97 13.05
N ARG A 217 -9.72 21.35 13.19
CA ARG A 217 -10.98 22.00 13.57
C ARG A 217 -11.72 21.33 14.71
N GLU A 218 -11.51 20.03 14.95
CA GLU A 218 -12.21 19.25 15.97
C GLU A 218 -11.22 18.51 16.88
N ASP A 219 -11.47 18.54 18.19
CA ASP A 219 -10.66 17.83 19.18
C ASP A 219 -11.15 16.36 19.26
N LEU A 220 -10.21 15.41 19.26
CA LEU A 220 -10.52 13.99 19.41
C LEU A 220 -11.24 13.65 20.72
N ARG A 221 -11.04 14.44 21.78
CA ARG A 221 -11.75 14.27 23.07
C ARG A 221 -13.24 14.50 22.91
N ASP A 222 -13.66 15.46 22.10
CA ASP A 222 -15.08 15.70 21.81
C ASP A 222 -15.67 14.55 21.00
N VAL A 223 -14.90 14.00 20.06
CA VAL A 223 -15.30 12.81 19.28
C VAL A 223 -15.46 11.59 20.19
N MET A 224 -14.50 11.33 21.09
CA MET A 224 -14.58 10.23 22.05
C MET A 224 -15.81 10.39 22.98
N ALA A 225 -16.08 11.60 23.47
CA ALA A 225 -17.26 11.87 24.29
C ALA A 225 -18.58 11.56 23.53
N ARG A 226 -18.66 11.97 22.25
CA ARG A 226 -19.81 11.69 21.37
C ARG A 226 -19.98 10.19 21.13
N LEU A 227 -18.90 9.44 21.02
CA LEU A 227 -18.89 7.98 20.85
C LEU A 227 -19.03 7.23 22.18
N ARG A 228 -19.12 7.94 23.31
CA ARG A 228 -19.18 7.37 24.68
C ARG A 228 -17.98 6.49 25.03
N MET A 229 -16.81 6.88 24.52
CA MET A 229 -15.54 6.26 24.87
C MET A 229 -15.01 6.90 26.15
N SER A 230 -14.76 6.12 27.19
CA SER A 230 -14.38 6.65 28.52
C SER A 230 -12.87 6.75 28.73
N GLU A 231 -12.06 5.93 28.05
CA GLU A 231 -10.65 5.78 28.37
C GLU A 231 -9.70 6.17 27.20
N GLY A 232 -10.13 6.03 25.97
CA GLY A 232 -9.35 6.30 24.77
C GLY A 232 -9.43 5.17 23.73
N PHE A 233 -8.47 5.11 22.83
CA PHE A 233 -8.40 4.12 21.79
C PHE A 233 -7.51 2.92 22.18
N ASP A 234 -7.96 1.72 21.89
CA ASP A 234 -7.24 0.47 22.14
C ASP A 234 -6.11 0.28 21.13
N ILE A 235 -6.40 0.55 19.85
CA ILE A 235 -5.49 0.35 18.74
C ILE A 235 -5.29 1.65 17.97
N GLY A 236 -4.02 2.02 17.74
CA GLY A 236 -3.60 3.11 16.86
C GLY A 236 -2.98 2.58 15.58
N LEU A 237 -3.40 3.09 14.43
CA LEU A 237 -2.76 2.83 13.14
C LEU A 237 -2.19 4.15 12.61
N GLU A 238 -0.88 4.35 12.79
CA GLU A 238 -0.21 5.55 12.31
C GLU A 238 0.16 5.40 10.83
N MET A 239 -0.55 6.12 9.97
CA MET A 239 -0.43 5.98 8.51
C MET A 239 -0.11 7.30 7.81
N SER A 240 0.09 8.38 8.57
CA SER A 240 0.36 9.72 8.05
C SER A 240 1.85 10.02 7.88
N GLY A 241 2.70 9.44 8.73
CA GLY A 241 4.11 9.82 8.90
C GLY A 241 4.31 11.22 9.49
N ALA A 242 3.23 11.87 9.96
CA ALA A 242 3.30 13.20 10.55
C ALA A 242 3.62 13.12 12.06
N PRO A 243 4.73 13.73 12.55
CA PRO A 243 5.10 13.66 13.97
C PRO A 243 4.00 14.14 14.91
N LYS A 244 3.26 15.19 14.53
CA LYS A 244 2.15 15.71 15.34
C LYS A 244 0.98 14.73 15.44
N ALA A 245 0.70 13.96 14.37
CA ALA A 245 -0.36 12.96 14.38
C ALA A 245 -0.01 11.79 15.29
N PHE A 246 1.25 11.33 15.27
CA PHE A 246 1.73 10.32 16.21
C PHE A 246 1.68 10.81 17.66
N ASP A 247 2.11 12.04 17.92
CA ASP A 247 2.08 12.66 19.25
C ASP A 247 0.64 12.73 19.80
N GLN A 248 -0.30 13.17 18.97
CA GLN A 248 -1.73 13.20 19.30
C GLN A 248 -2.28 11.78 19.52
N MET A 249 -1.89 10.80 18.70
CA MET A 249 -2.30 9.39 18.87
C MET A 249 -1.87 8.87 20.24
N VAL A 250 -0.60 9.06 20.65
CA VAL A 250 -0.08 8.62 21.95
C VAL A 250 -0.91 9.19 23.10
N ASP A 251 -1.36 10.45 23.00
CA ASP A 251 -2.21 11.07 24.02
C ASP A 251 -3.58 10.40 24.15
N GLN A 252 -4.15 9.96 23.04
CA GLN A 252 -5.52 9.41 23.00
C GLN A 252 -5.59 7.89 23.21
N MET A 253 -4.45 7.18 23.31
CA MET A 253 -4.44 5.74 23.61
C MET A 253 -4.80 5.46 25.06
N ILE A 254 -5.46 4.32 25.31
CA ILE A 254 -5.67 3.78 26.67
C ILE A 254 -4.36 3.30 27.29
N MET A 255 -4.39 2.99 28.57
CA MET A 255 -3.32 2.24 29.24
C MET A 255 -3.20 0.83 28.61
N GLY A 256 -1.99 0.44 28.22
CA GLY A 256 -1.75 -0.83 27.52
C GLY A 256 -2.12 -0.82 26.05
N GLY A 257 -2.50 0.32 25.47
CA GLY A 257 -2.83 0.47 24.06
C GLY A 257 -1.70 0.07 23.11
N LYS A 258 -2.05 -0.24 21.86
CA LYS A 258 -1.12 -0.78 20.87
C LYS A 258 -1.12 0.09 19.62
N ILE A 259 0.07 0.40 19.09
CA ILE A 259 0.23 1.27 17.91
C ILE A 259 1.00 0.52 16.82
N ALA A 260 0.42 0.43 15.62
CA ALA A 260 1.08 -0.04 14.40
C ALA A 260 1.53 1.18 13.58
N MET A 261 2.84 1.27 13.30
CA MET A 261 3.48 2.38 12.61
C MET A 261 3.79 1.99 11.17
N LEU A 262 3.04 2.50 10.20
CA LEU A 262 3.31 2.34 8.76
C LEU A 262 3.79 3.65 8.12
N GLY A 263 3.28 4.79 8.58
CA GLY A 263 3.65 6.11 8.04
C GLY A 263 5.14 6.38 8.21
N ILE A 264 5.80 6.80 7.13
CA ILE A 264 7.24 7.08 7.12
C ILE A 264 7.44 8.58 7.35
N PRO A 265 8.03 9.01 8.50
CA PRO A 265 8.35 10.40 8.72
C PRO A 265 9.40 10.92 7.71
N SER A 266 9.30 12.19 7.34
CA SER A 266 10.25 12.82 6.42
C SER A 266 11.67 13.00 7.00
N GLY A 267 11.86 12.73 8.29
CA GLY A 267 13.15 12.83 9.00
C GLY A 267 13.04 12.35 10.45
N PRO A 268 14.12 12.47 11.24
CA PRO A 268 14.13 12.12 12.65
C PRO A 268 13.03 12.86 13.42
N THR A 269 12.35 12.17 14.32
CA THR A 269 11.27 12.71 15.15
C THR A 269 11.59 12.55 16.63
N THR A 270 11.08 13.49 17.44
CA THR A 270 11.19 13.40 18.91
C THR A 270 9.95 12.71 19.46
N VAL A 271 10.14 11.76 20.36
CA VAL A 271 9.07 11.04 21.06
C VAL A 271 9.21 11.26 22.56
N ASP A 272 8.12 11.64 23.24
CA ASP A 272 8.08 11.64 24.68
C ASP A 272 7.90 10.21 25.23
N TRP A 273 9.02 9.59 25.53
CA TRP A 273 9.06 8.22 26.03
C TRP A 273 8.40 8.05 27.40
N ASN A 274 8.27 9.10 28.20
CA ASN A 274 7.55 9.01 29.49
C ASN A 274 6.09 8.63 29.25
N ARG A 275 5.43 9.25 28.25
CA ARG A 275 4.03 8.90 27.90
C ARG A 275 3.90 7.46 27.43
N VAL A 276 4.84 6.99 26.60
CA VAL A 276 4.86 5.60 26.13
C VAL A 276 5.04 4.62 27.28
N ILE A 277 5.99 4.91 28.20
CA ILE A 277 6.32 4.07 29.35
C ILE A 277 5.17 4.06 30.36
N PHE A 278 4.67 5.23 30.76
CA PHE A 278 3.64 5.31 31.78
C PHE A 278 2.28 4.79 31.31
N LYS A 279 1.99 4.84 30.02
CA LYS A 279 0.82 4.19 29.43
C LYS A 279 1.06 2.71 29.09
N SER A 280 2.28 2.19 29.25
CA SER A 280 2.64 0.81 28.89
C SER A 280 2.29 0.47 27.42
N LEU A 281 2.52 1.40 26.49
CA LEU A 281 2.14 1.22 25.10
C LEU A 281 3.03 0.20 24.40
N THR A 282 2.43 -0.59 23.49
CA THR A 282 3.16 -1.41 22.52
C THR A 282 3.23 -0.68 21.19
N ILE A 283 4.42 -0.47 20.65
CA ILE A 283 4.63 0.17 19.35
C ILE A 283 5.31 -0.86 18.43
N LYS A 284 4.65 -1.17 17.29
CA LYS A 284 5.13 -2.12 16.26
C LYS A 284 5.37 -1.37 14.95
N GLY A 285 6.59 -1.43 14.42
CA GLY A 285 6.90 -0.99 13.06
C GLY A 285 6.34 -1.98 12.04
N ILE A 286 5.73 -1.46 10.97
CA ILE A 286 5.15 -2.26 9.90
C ILE A 286 5.99 -2.02 8.64
N TYR A 287 6.42 -3.11 8.01
CA TYR A 287 7.16 -3.06 6.76
C TYR A 287 6.45 -3.93 5.70
N GLY A 288 5.92 -3.26 4.69
CA GLY A 288 5.25 -3.92 3.56
C GLY A 288 4.11 -4.86 3.98
N ARG A 289 4.13 -6.06 3.45
CA ARG A 289 3.15 -7.14 3.63
C ARG A 289 3.84 -8.40 4.13
N GLU A 290 3.20 -9.17 4.98
CA GLU A 290 3.70 -10.51 5.30
C GLU A 290 3.50 -11.42 4.09
N MET A 291 4.61 -11.84 3.47
CA MET A 291 4.59 -12.75 2.33
C MET A 291 4.45 -14.21 2.82
N PHE A 292 3.39 -14.95 2.47
CA PHE A 292 2.28 -14.54 1.58
C PHE A 292 0.96 -14.47 2.37
N GLU A 293 1.03 -14.54 3.70
CA GLU A 293 -0.15 -14.63 4.56
C GLU A 293 -1.10 -13.44 4.37
N THR A 294 -0.54 -12.21 4.26
CA THR A 294 -1.34 -11.02 4.02
C THR A 294 -2.11 -11.10 2.70
N TRP A 295 -1.50 -11.67 1.66
CA TRP A 295 -2.14 -11.80 0.34
C TRP A 295 -3.36 -12.73 0.40
N TYR A 296 -3.26 -13.88 1.08
CA TYR A 296 -4.38 -14.80 1.23
C TYR A 296 -5.51 -14.20 2.06
N LYS A 297 -5.18 -13.55 3.18
CA LYS A 297 -6.17 -12.86 4.02
C LYS A 297 -6.90 -11.76 3.25
N MET A 298 -6.16 -10.95 2.50
CA MET A 298 -6.70 -9.86 1.68
C MET A 298 -7.70 -10.37 0.64
N ILE A 299 -7.33 -11.41 -0.12
CA ILE A 299 -8.22 -12.01 -1.12
C ILE A 299 -9.47 -12.61 -0.46
N ALA A 300 -9.32 -13.32 0.67
CA ALA A 300 -10.44 -13.88 1.41
C ALA A 300 -11.40 -12.78 1.93
N MET A 301 -10.89 -11.64 2.38
CA MET A 301 -11.73 -10.52 2.79
C MET A 301 -12.48 -9.90 1.60
N LEU A 302 -11.83 -9.74 0.44
CA LEU A 302 -12.51 -9.28 -0.78
C LEU A 302 -13.63 -10.23 -1.19
N GLN A 303 -13.41 -11.55 -1.12
CA GLN A 303 -14.43 -12.57 -1.40
C GLN A 303 -15.56 -12.58 -0.37
N SER A 304 -15.28 -12.18 0.89
CA SER A 304 -16.28 -12.11 1.96
C SER A 304 -16.98 -10.75 2.07
N GLY A 305 -16.76 -9.84 1.10
CA GLY A 305 -17.52 -8.60 0.97
C GLY A 305 -16.78 -7.33 1.39
N LEU A 306 -15.47 -7.36 1.65
CA LEU A 306 -14.68 -6.13 1.77
C LEU A 306 -14.73 -5.37 0.43
N ASP A 307 -15.26 -4.16 0.43
CA ASP A 307 -15.30 -3.30 -0.76
C ASP A 307 -14.43 -2.05 -0.56
N VAL A 308 -13.44 -1.89 -1.43
CA VAL A 308 -12.54 -0.73 -1.45
C VAL A 308 -12.52 -0.03 -2.82
N ARG A 309 -13.46 -0.36 -3.72
CA ARG A 309 -13.48 0.18 -5.11
C ARG A 309 -13.49 1.69 -5.17
N ASN A 310 -14.24 2.33 -4.30
CA ASN A 310 -14.37 3.79 -4.28
C ASN A 310 -13.08 4.52 -3.91
N VAL A 311 -12.03 3.82 -3.43
CA VAL A 311 -10.71 4.43 -3.24
C VAL A 311 -10.05 4.77 -4.59
N ILE A 312 -10.44 4.09 -5.68
CA ILE A 312 -9.97 4.36 -7.04
C ILE A 312 -10.78 5.53 -7.61
N THR A 313 -10.26 6.72 -7.47
CA THR A 313 -10.95 7.96 -7.90
C THR A 313 -10.68 8.33 -9.35
N HIS A 314 -9.58 7.87 -9.93
CA HIS A 314 -9.18 8.22 -11.28
C HIS A 314 -8.73 6.98 -12.06
N ARG A 315 -9.26 6.87 -13.28
CA ARG A 315 -8.94 5.86 -14.27
C ARG A 315 -8.53 6.56 -15.54
N MET A 316 -7.34 6.28 -16.05
CA MET A 316 -6.82 6.95 -17.24
C MET A 316 -5.96 5.99 -18.06
N LYS A 317 -5.74 6.30 -19.33
CA LYS A 317 -4.82 5.55 -20.17
C LYS A 317 -3.39 5.73 -19.67
N ALA A 318 -2.51 4.76 -19.91
CA ALA A 318 -1.12 4.83 -19.51
C ALA A 318 -0.41 6.05 -20.12
N GLU A 319 -0.82 6.52 -21.30
CA GLU A 319 -0.28 7.72 -21.95
C GLU A 319 -0.57 9.01 -21.17
N ASP A 320 -1.67 9.03 -20.40
CA ASP A 320 -2.10 10.20 -19.62
C ASP A 320 -1.44 10.24 -18.21
N TYR A 321 -0.44 9.40 -17.95
CA TYR A 321 0.24 9.25 -16.66
C TYR A 321 0.63 10.56 -15.99
N ALA A 322 1.08 11.55 -16.77
CA ALA A 322 1.51 12.84 -16.24
C ALA A 322 0.38 13.59 -15.48
N GLN A 323 -0.87 13.43 -15.95
CA GLN A 323 -2.04 13.97 -15.26
C GLN A 323 -2.26 13.24 -13.91
N GLY A 324 -2.07 11.92 -13.86
CA GLY A 324 -2.16 11.13 -12.63
C GLY A 324 -1.14 11.60 -11.58
N PHE A 325 0.11 11.81 -11.96
CA PHE A 325 1.14 12.36 -11.07
C PHE A 325 0.82 13.79 -10.62
N ALA A 326 0.25 14.64 -11.48
CA ALA A 326 -0.17 15.98 -11.11
C ALA A 326 -1.28 15.97 -10.04
N LEU A 327 -2.29 15.12 -10.18
CA LEU A 327 -3.36 14.94 -9.19
C LEU A 327 -2.80 14.47 -7.83
N MET A 328 -1.88 13.52 -7.83
CA MET A 328 -1.22 13.06 -6.61
C MET A 328 -0.39 14.17 -5.93
N LYS A 329 0.33 14.97 -6.71
CA LYS A 329 1.11 16.11 -6.20
C LYS A 329 0.23 17.15 -5.52
N GLN A 330 -1.01 17.35 -6.01
CA GLN A 330 -2.01 18.26 -5.44
C GLN A 330 -2.73 17.66 -4.21
N GLY A 331 -2.65 16.34 -4.00
CA GLY A 331 -3.39 15.66 -2.94
C GLY A 331 -4.91 15.60 -3.15
N SER A 332 -5.35 15.69 -4.41
CA SER A 332 -6.76 15.74 -4.84
C SER A 332 -7.23 14.43 -5.49
N CYS A 333 -6.66 13.31 -5.10
CA CYS A 333 -7.04 11.97 -5.56
C CYS A 333 -6.93 10.93 -4.43
N GLY A 334 -7.68 9.85 -4.59
CA GLY A 334 -7.42 8.57 -3.96
C GLY A 334 -6.39 7.78 -4.77
N LYS A 335 -6.71 6.53 -5.14
CA LYS A 335 -5.86 5.76 -6.07
C LYS A 335 -6.11 6.21 -7.50
N VAL A 336 -5.02 6.31 -8.25
CA VAL A 336 -5.03 6.52 -9.71
C VAL A 336 -4.63 5.20 -10.36
N VAL A 337 -5.47 4.68 -11.27
CA VAL A 337 -5.21 3.46 -12.04
C VAL A 337 -4.94 3.83 -13.48
N LEU A 338 -3.85 3.30 -14.03
CA LEU A 338 -3.46 3.42 -15.43
C LEU A 338 -3.88 2.18 -16.21
N ASP A 339 -4.49 2.37 -17.36
CA ASP A 339 -4.93 1.34 -18.29
C ASP A 339 -3.87 1.13 -19.37
N TRP A 340 -3.31 -0.06 -19.45
CA TRP A 340 -2.32 -0.47 -20.46
C TRP A 340 -2.95 -1.16 -21.68
N GLY A 341 -4.27 -1.24 -21.72
CA GLY A 341 -5.06 -1.95 -22.72
C GLY A 341 -5.45 -3.36 -22.24
N SER A 342 -6.55 -3.87 -22.78
CA SER A 342 -6.97 -5.25 -22.47
C SER A 342 -5.96 -6.24 -23.02
N PRO A 343 -5.69 -7.34 -22.29
CA PRO A 343 -4.84 -8.43 -22.75
C PRO A 343 -5.40 -9.13 -24.00
#